data_3d31148c0303def78e874514180128b0
#
_entry.id   3d31148c0303def78e874514180128b0
#
_cell.length_a   1.000
_cell.length_b   1.000
_cell.length_c   1.000
_cell.angle_alpha   90.00
_cell.angle_beta   90.00
_cell.angle_gamma   90.00
#
_symmetry.space_group_name_H-M   'P 1'
#
loop_
_entity.id
_entity.type
_entity.pdbx_description
1 polymer ?
#
loop_
_entity_poly.entity_id
_entity_poly.type
_entity_poly.pdbx_seq_one_letter_code
_entity_poly.pdbx_strand_id
1 'polypeptide(L)'
;MKKENAIRYYRKFSGADAYILGFVYKHDLYCITVDEIMPRFMRVEKSSSKKGGHEKLQFRLNNALKEQLIRKGAEKIGTETNLLEIPGNKGVSFERMIYRMNGQEPRPKDSIRFDKGGDININGIEYQIKLDGAQIVEFRTLNKIQKERKNAWQTDYRMVL
;
A
#
# COMPACT_ATOMS: atom_id res chain seq x y z
N MET A 1 -12.67 -8.31 -12.81
CA MET A 1 -11.19 -8.36 -13.03
C MET A 1 -10.61 -9.48 -12.19
N LYS A 2 -9.69 -10.25 -12.73
CA LYS A 2 -8.99 -11.30 -11.97
C LYS A 2 -7.86 -10.72 -11.15
N LYS A 3 -7.53 -11.38 -10.04
CA LYS A 3 -6.46 -10.94 -9.12
C LYS A 3 -5.13 -10.67 -9.84
N GLU A 4 -4.71 -11.57 -10.72
CA GLU A 4 -3.45 -11.43 -11.45
C GLU A 4 -3.42 -10.17 -12.31
N ASN A 5 -4.53 -9.85 -12.96
CA ASN A 5 -4.66 -8.65 -13.77
C ASN A 5 -4.63 -7.39 -12.91
N ALA A 6 -5.30 -7.42 -11.76
CA ALA A 6 -5.30 -6.30 -10.83
C ALA A 6 -3.89 -6.01 -10.30
N ILE A 7 -3.13 -7.05 -9.95
CA ILE A 7 -1.74 -6.91 -9.50
C ILE A 7 -0.88 -6.31 -10.60
N ARG A 8 -1.01 -6.81 -11.83
CA ARG A 8 -0.25 -6.32 -12.97
C ARG A 8 -0.53 -4.85 -13.25
N TYR A 9 -1.78 -4.43 -13.24
CA TYR A 9 -2.16 -3.04 -13.46
C TYR A 9 -1.71 -2.14 -12.30
N TYR A 10 -1.85 -2.61 -11.07
CA TYR A 10 -1.36 -1.85 -9.92
C TYR A 10 0.13 -1.59 -10.03
N ARG A 11 0.94 -2.60 -10.35
CA ARG A 11 2.38 -2.46 -10.53
C ARG A 11 2.75 -1.46 -11.62
N LYS A 12 1.98 -1.48 -12.70
CA LYS A 12 2.18 -0.55 -13.83
C LYS A 12 1.86 0.89 -13.45
N PHE A 13 0.84 1.10 -12.62
CA PHE A 13 0.34 2.44 -12.30
C PHE A 13 0.80 2.97 -10.93
N SER A 14 1.37 2.12 -10.10
CA SER A 14 1.97 2.55 -8.83
C SER A 14 3.16 3.47 -9.09
N GLY A 15 3.19 4.59 -8.39
CA GLY A 15 4.31 5.53 -8.47
C GLY A 15 5.40 5.30 -7.43
N ALA A 16 5.28 4.25 -6.62
CA ALA A 16 6.26 3.95 -5.59
C ALA A 16 7.44 3.16 -6.15
N ASP A 17 8.64 3.46 -5.68
CA ASP A 17 9.84 2.71 -6.02
C ASP A 17 9.96 1.43 -5.18
N ALA A 18 9.46 1.48 -3.95
CA ALA A 18 9.54 0.37 -3.01
C ALA A 18 8.45 0.51 -1.93
N TYR A 19 8.41 -0.44 -1.00
CA TYR A 19 7.38 -0.51 0.03
C TYR A 19 7.99 -0.77 1.39
N ILE A 20 7.41 -0.13 2.42
CA ILE A 20 7.68 -0.45 3.81
C ILE A 20 6.44 -1.15 4.34
N LEU A 21 6.58 -2.44 4.64
CA LEU A 21 5.48 -3.28 5.09
C LEU A 21 5.57 -3.49 6.60
N GLY A 22 4.45 -3.31 7.28
CA GLY A 22 4.36 -3.52 8.72
C GLY A 22 3.37 -4.61 9.07
N PHE A 23 3.61 -5.31 10.17
CA PHE A 23 2.70 -6.32 10.68
C PHE A 23 2.95 -6.59 12.17
N VAL A 24 1.92 -7.08 12.83
CA VAL A 24 2.00 -7.50 14.23
C VAL A 24 2.10 -9.01 14.28
N TYR A 25 3.06 -9.51 15.07
CA TYR A 25 3.22 -10.92 15.32
C TYR A 25 3.55 -11.12 16.80
N LYS A 26 2.74 -11.91 17.50
CA LYS A 26 2.88 -12.14 18.95
C LYS A 26 3.05 -10.84 19.75
N HIS A 27 2.15 -9.87 19.50
CA HIS A 27 2.12 -8.53 20.11
C HIS A 27 3.26 -7.58 19.71
N ASP A 28 4.27 -8.04 19.00
CA ASP A 28 5.36 -7.21 18.53
C ASP A 28 5.07 -6.66 17.14
N LEU A 29 5.49 -5.43 16.91
CA LEU A 29 5.36 -4.75 15.61
C LEU A 29 6.67 -4.88 14.85
N TYR A 30 6.57 -5.40 13.63
CA TYR A 30 7.71 -5.60 12.73
C TYR A 30 7.55 -4.76 11.47
N CYS A 31 8.65 -4.41 10.85
CA CYS A 31 8.65 -3.83 9.53
C CYS A 31 9.76 -4.40 8.65
N ILE A 32 9.52 -4.37 7.35
CA ILE A 32 10.48 -4.81 6.34
C ILE A 32 10.31 -3.95 5.10
N THR A 33 11.43 -3.61 4.47
CA THR A 33 11.45 -2.92 3.19
C THR A 33 11.55 -3.94 2.06
N VAL A 34 10.69 -3.81 1.06
CA VAL A 34 10.67 -4.68 -0.11
C VAL A 34 10.50 -3.86 -1.38
N ASP A 35 11.04 -4.37 -2.49
CA ASP A 35 10.88 -3.71 -3.79
C ASP A 35 9.47 -3.88 -4.35
N GLU A 36 8.85 -5.02 -4.10
CA GLU A 36 7.50 -5.34 -4.55
C GLU A 36 6.73 -6.07 -3.48
N ILE A 37 5.42 -5.87 -3.46
CA ILE A 37 4.52 -6.70 -2.65
C ILE A 37 4.24 -7.97 -3.45
N MET A 38 4.68 -9.12 -2.92
CA MET A 38 4.48 -10.40 -3.59
C MET A 38 3.00 -10.76 -3.68
N PRO A 39 2.56 -11.42 -4.77
CA PRO A 39 1.15 -11.80 -4.93
C PRO A 39 0.57 -12.59 -3.76
N ARG A 40 1.38 -13.43 -3.12
CA ARG A 40 0.95 -14.21 -1.94
C ARG A 40 0.63 -13.35 -0.71
N PHE A 41 1.07 -12.08 -0.68
CA PHE A 41 0.75 -11.13 0.38
C PHE A 41 -0.48 -10.29 0.07
N MET A 42 -1.13 -10.54 -1.06
CA MET A 42 -2.30 -9.81 -1.51
C MET A 42 -3.51 -10.71 -1.59
N ARG A 43 -4.68 -10.19 -1.19
CA ARG A 43 -5.96 -10.86 -1.33
C ARG A 43 -6.97 -9.96 -2.02
N VAL A 44 -7.92 -10.58 -2.73
CA VAL A 44 -9.09 -9.88 -3.25
C VAL A 44 -10.16 -9.96 -2.17
N GLU A 45 -10.64 -8.80 -1.74
CA GLU A 45 -11.73 -8.71 -0.78
C GLU A 45 -12.84 -7.84 -1.34
N LYS A 46 -14.09 -8.13 -0.95
CA LYS A 46 -15.24 -7.29 -1.25
C LYS A 46 -15.55 -6.42 -0.05
N SER A 47 -15.75 -5.12 -0.29
CA SER A 47 -16.26 -4.25 0.75
C SER A 47 -17.71 -4.63 1.08
N SER A 48 -18.07 -4.53 2.36
CA SER A 48 -19.39 -4.90 2.86
C SER A 48 -20.45 -3.80 2.69
N SER A 49 -20.36 -2.98 1.64
CA SER A 49 -21.33 -1.91 1.46
C SER A 49 -22.70 -2.47 1.04
N LYS A 50 -23.77 -1.87 1.58
CA LYS A 50 -25.16 -2.27 1.30
C LYS A 50 -25.58 -2.10 -0.16
N LYS A 51 -24.75 -1.42 -0.98
CA LYS A 51 -25.04 -1.12 -2.40
C LYS A 51 -24.25 -1.97 -3.39
N GLY A 52 -23.90 -3.20 -3.02
CA GLY A 52 -23.05 -4.05 -3.84
C GLY A 52 -21.58 -3.85 -3.55
N GLY A 53 -20.89 -4.91 -3.11
CA GLY A 53 -19.51 -4.85 -2.71
C GLY A 53 -18.58 -4.52 -3.86
N HIS A 54 -17.64 -3.62 -3.65
CA HIS A 54 -16.57 -3.34 -4.59
C HIS A 54 -15.38 -4.23 -4.27
N GLU A 55 -14.80 -4.83 -5.31
CA GLU A 55 -13.60 -5.64 -5.16
C GLU A 55 -12.38 -4.74 -4.98
N LYS A 56 -11.48 -5.17 -4.11
CA LYS A 56 -10.23 -4.46 -3.83
C LYS A 56 -9.10 -5.45 -3.58
N LEU A 57 -7.88 -5.04 -3.92
CA LEU A 57 -6.68 -5.72 -3.46
C LEU A 57 -6.36 -5.24 -2.05
N GLN A 58 -6.05 -6.18 -1.18
CA GLN A 58 -5.70 -5.92 0.21
C GLN A 58 -4.39 -6.61 0.56
N PHE A 59 -3.52 -5.89 1.28
CA PHE A 59 -2.32 -6.46 1.88
C PHE A 59 -2.73 -7.27 3.10
N ARG A 60 -2.48 -8.57 3.05
CA ARG A 60 -2.85 -9.53 4.12
C ARG A 60 -1.77 -10.56 4.33
N LEU A 61 -1.42 -10.79 5.58
CA LEU A 61 -0.44 -11.79 5.97
C LEU A 61 -1.07 -12.77 6.94
N ASN A 62 -0.84 -14.08 6.70
CA ASN A 62 -1.10 -15.10 7.70
C ASN A 62 0.16 -15.30 8.56
N ASN A 63 0.06 -16.11 9.62
CA ASN A 63 1.18 -16.33 10.53
C ASN A 63 2.39 -16.95 9.85
N ALA A 64 2.18 -17.87 8.92
CA ALA A 64 3.28 -18.48 8.17
C ALA A 64 4.07 -17.46 7.36
N LEU A 65 3.37 -16.52 6.70
CA LEU A 65 4.01 -15.45 5.95
C LEU A 65 4.74 -14.45 6.86
N LYS A 66 4.15 -14.14 8.02
CA LYS A 66 4.81 -13.28 9.03
C LYS A 66 6.12 -13.90 9.51
N GLU A 67 6.10 -15.18 9.85
CA GLU A 67 7.30 -15.92 10.26
C GLU A 67 8.35 -15.94 9.15
N GLN A 68 7.93 -16.11 7.91
CA GLN A 68 8.83 -16.06 6.76
C GLN A 68 9.50 -14.68 6.63
N LEU A 69 8.75 -13.61 6.79
CA LEU A 69 9.29 -12.24 6.73
C LEU A 69 10.26 -11.96 7.87
N ILE A 70 9.99 -12.47 9.07
CA ILE A 70 10.91 -12.34 10.19
C ILE A 70 12.22 -13.07 9.89
N ARG A 71 12.16 -14.28 9.33
CA ARG A 71 13.36 -15.01 8.92
C ARG A 71 14.15 -14.29 7.82
N LYS A 72 13.46 -13.52 6.97
CA LYS A 72 14.11 -12.74 5.88
C LYS A 72 14.67 -11.42 6.36
N GLY A 73 14.50 -11.06 7.62
CA GLY A 73 15.09 -9.87 8.18
C GLY A 73 14.11 -8.77 8.60
N ALA A 74 12.81 -9.05 8.70
CA ALA A 74 11.89 -8.07 9.27
C ALA A 74 12.35 -7.70 10.68
N GLU A 75 12.41 -6.39 10.96
CA GLU A 75 12.90 -5.86 12.22
C GLU A 75 11.76 -5.54 13.17
N LYS A 76 11.94 -5.90 14.44
CA LYS A 76 11.03 -5.47 15.50
C LYS A 76 11.26 -4.00 15.78
N ILE A 77 10.20 -3.18 15.64
CA ILE A 77 10.28 -1.74 15.84
C ILE A 77 9.45 -1.24 17.00
N GLY A 78 8.67 -2.11 17.63
CA GLY A 78 7.81 -1.74 18.75
C GLY A 78 6.85 -2.85 19.10
N THR A 79 5.70 -2.45 19.63
CA THR A 79 4.61 -3.37 19.99
C THR A 79 3.30 -2.91 19.34
N GLU A 80 2.28 -3.76 19.38
CA GLU A 80 0.97 -3.39 18.82
C GLU A 80 0.36 -2.16 19.48
N THR A 81 0.77 -1.82 20.73
CA THR A 81 0.30 -0.61 21.40
C THR A 81 0.71 0.67 20.69
N ASN A 82 1.81 0.65 19.96
CA ASN A 82 2.24 1.79 19.15
C ASN A 82 1.25 2.13 18.04
N LEU A 83 0.40 1.17 17.65
CA LEU A 83 -0.63 1.37 16.61
C LEU A 83 -1.89 2.04 17.17
N LEU A 84 -1.95 2.31 18.47
CA LEU A 84 -3.10 2.92 19.14
C LEU A 84 -2.95 4.44 19.29
N GLU A 85 -1.86 5.04 18.79
CA GLU A 85 -1.64 6.48 18.86
C GLU A 85 -2.83 7.27 18.29
N ILE A 86 -3.34 6.82 17.14
CA ILE A 86 -4.56 7.39 16.56
C ILE A 86 -5.67 6.36 16.69
N PRO A 87 -6.67 6.59 17.56
CA PRO A 87 -7.77 5.66 17.73
C PRO A 87 -8.50 5.36 16.43
N GLY A 88 -8.73 4.07 16.16
CA GLY A 88 -9.44 3.63 14.97
C GLY A 88 -8.66 3.72 13.67
N ASN A 89 -7.39 4.13 13.71
CA ASN A 89 -6.57 4.22 12.49
C ASN A 89 -5.15 3.73 12.72
N LYS A 90 -5.00 2.41 12.74
CA LYS A 90 -3.69 1.75 12.92
C LYS A 90 -2.73 2.05 11.77
N GLY A 91 -3.25 2.16 10.55
CA GLY A 91 -2.42 2.45 9.37
C GLY A 91 -1.73 3.79 9.46
N VAL A 92 -2.45 4.83 9.88
CA VAL A 92 -1.88 6.17 10.06
C VAL A 92 -0.91 6.18 11.25
N SER A 93 -1.22 5.47 12.33
CA SER A 93 -0.31 5.34 13.47
C SER A 93 1.03 4.73 13.04
N PHE A 94 0.98 3.67 12.24
CA PHE A 94 2.17 3.03 11.69
C PHE A 94 2.94 3.97 10.77
N GLU A 95 2.26 4.65 9.87
CA GLU A 95 2.88 5.62 8.96
C GLU A 95 3.63 6.71 9.72
N ARG A 96 3.01 7.28 10.75
CA ARG A 96 3.65 8.30 11.60
C ARG A 96 4.90 7.78 12.30
N MET A 97 4.85 6.53 12.76
CA MET A 97 6.00 5.89 13.38
C MET A 97 7.18 5.78 12.42
N ILE A 98 6.91 5.38 11.17
CA ILE A 98 7.94 5.29 10.14
C ILE A 98 8.54 6.67 9.83
N TYR A 99 7.73 7.72 9.73
CA TYR A 99 8.23 9.08 9.54
C TYR A 99 9.19 9.48 10.66
N ARG A 100 8.80 9.27 11.91
CA ARG A 100 9.62 9.63 13.06
C ARG A 100 10.93 8.85 13.13
N MET A 101 10.88 7.57 12.80
CA MET A 101 12.08 6.72 12.76
C MET A 101 13.09 7.21 11.72
N ASN A 102 12.64 7.93 10.71
CA ASN A 102 13.49 8.49 9.66
C ASN A 102 13.77 9.98 9.87
N GLY A 103 13.46 10.52 11.05
CA GLY A 103 13.71 11.92 11.37
C GLY A 103 12.87 12.90 10.58
N GLN A 104 11.71 12.46 10.07
CA GLN A 104 10.82 13.30 9.28
C GLN A 104 9.52 13.58 10.04
N GLU A 105 8.95 14.76 9.79
CA GLU A 105 7.64 15.11 10.32
C GLU A 105 6.54 14.43 9.47
N PRO A 106 5.55 13.80 10.12
CA PRO A 106 4.41 13.23 9.39
C PRO A 106 3.69 14.30 8.57
N ARG A 107 3.33 13.97 7.35
CA ARG A 107 2.55 14.88 6.50
C ARG A 107 1.17 15.10 7.10
N PRO A 108 0.61 16.35 7.02
CA PRO A 108 -0.77 16.61 7.45
C PRO A 108 -1.76 15.75 6.67
N LYS A 109 -2.86 15.35 7.33
CA LYS A 109 -3.92 14.55 6.70
C LYS A 109 -4.50 15.18 5.43
N ASP A 110 -4.52 16.52 5.37
CA ASP A 110 -5.09 17.27 4.25
C ASP A 110 -4.19 17.30 3.02
N SER A 111 -2.97 16.82 3.13
CA SER A 111 -2.05 16.67 2.00
C SER A 111 -2.15 15.32 1.33
N ILE A 112 -3.27 14.60 1.48
CA ILE A 112 -3.55 13.39 0.73
C ILE A 112 -3.57 13.75 -0.74
N ARG A 113 -2.45 13.57 -1.38
CA ARG A 113 -2.32 13.75 -2.81
C ARG A 113 -2.45 12.40 -3.48
N PHE A 114 -3.33 12.35 -4.46
CA PHE A 114 -3.33 11.26 -5.42
C PHE A 114 -2.13 11.36 -6.38
N ASP A 115 -1.13 12.14 -6.00
CA ASP A 115 0.07 12.30 -6.80
C ASP A 115 0.86 11.00 -6.84
N LYS A 116 1.40 10.72 -8.00
CA LYS A 116 2.36 9.64 -8.21
C LYS A 116 3.54 9.85 -7.27
N GLY A 117 3.62 9.05 -6.25
CA GLY A 117 4.70 9.15 -5.29
C GLY A 117 4.43 8.22 -4.11
N GLY A 118 5.44 7.97 -3.35
CA GLY A 118 5.32 7.21 -2.14
C GLY A 118 4.77 8.07 -1.00
N ASP A 119 4.48 7.40 0.10
CA ASP A 119 4.10 8.07 1.34
C ASP A 119 5.29 8.77 1.98
N ILE A 120 6.50 8.28 1.77
CA ILE A 120 7.72 8.85 2.35
C ILE A 120 8.89 8.74 1.38
N ASN A 121 9.75 9.77 1.36
CA ASN A 121 11.00 9.73 0.60
C ASN A 121 12.16 9.54 1.57
N ILE A 122 12.98 8.52 1.33
CA ILE A 122 14.18 8.23 2.11
C ILE A 122 15.34 8.08 1.14
N ASN A 123 16.29 9.00 1.22
CA ASN A 123 17.48 9.00 0.36
C ASN A 123 17.17 8.94 -1.14
N GLY A 124 16.12 9.65 -1.56
CA GLY A 124 15.71 9.71 -2.98
C GLY A 124 14.80 8.58 -3.44
N ILE A 125 14.50 7.63 -2.58
CA ILE A 125 13.60 6.52 -2.91
C ILE A 125 12.22 6.81 -2.33
N GLU A 126 11.19 6.71 -3.18
CA GLU A 126 9.79 6.89 -2.79
C GLU A 126 9.21 5.56 -2.32
N TYR A 127 8.87 5.49 -1.04
CA TYR A 127 8.26 4.30 -0.44
C TYR A 127 6.78 4.52 -0.18
N GLN A 128 5.97 3.51 -0.45
CA GLN A 128 4.63 3.40 0.11
C GLN A 128 4.68 2.62 1.40
N ILE A 129 3.93 3.08 2.40
CA ILE A 129 3.87 2.45 3.72
C ILE A 129 2.54 1.70 3.81
N LYS A 130 2.60 0.39 4.09
CA LYS A 130 1.41 -0.45 4.22
C LYS A 130 1.49 -1.31 5.47
N LEU A 131 0.47 -1.23 6.31
CA LEU A 131 0.29 -2.13 7.45
C LEU A 131 -0.57 -3.31 7.04
N ASP A 132 -0.29 -4.49 7.57
CA ASP A 132 -1.12 -5.68 7.35
C ASP A 132 -2.61 -5.37 7.56
N GLY A 133 -3.43 -5.68 6.59
CA GLY A 133 -4.83 -5.33 6.54
C GLY A 133 -5.15 -4.09 5.71
N ALA A 134 -4.15 -3.36 5.22
CA ALA A 134 -4.38 -2.15 4.45
C ALA A 134 -4.87 -2.45 3.04
N GLN A 135 -5.77 -1.60 2.54
CA GLN A 135 -6.17 -1.62 1.14
C GLN A 135 -5.00 -1.19 0.26
N ILE A 136 -4.75 -1.94 -0.81
CA ILE A 136 -3.76 -1.55 -1.81
C ILE A 136 -4.42 -0.68 -2.88
N VAL A 137 -5.46 -1.20 -3.53
CA VAL A 137 -6.20 -0.46 -4.56
C VAL A 137 -7.55 -1.10 -4.80
N GLU A 138 -8.55 -0.29 -5.13
CA GLU A 138 -9.85 -0.79 -5.59
C GLU A 138 -9.79 -1.12 -7.08
N PHE A 139 -10.47 -2.19 -7.50
CA PHE A 139 -10.52 -2.57 -8.92
C PHE A 139 -11.16 -1.49 -9.77
N ARG A 140 -12.20 -0.80 -9.24
CA ARG A 140 -12.83 0.32 -9.96
C ARG A 140 -11.85 1.46 -10.24
N THR A 141 -10.91 1.71 -9.32
CA THR A 141 -9.86 2.73 -9.52
C THR A 141 -8.93 2.32 -10.67
N LEU A 142 -8.50 1.05 -10.71
CA LEU A 142 -7.68 0.54 -11.80
C LEU A 142 -8.40 0.64 -13.14
N ASN A 143 -9.69 0.31 -13.19
CA ASN A 143 -10.49 0.42 -14.41
C ASN A 143 -10.57 1.88 -14.89
N LYS A 144 -10.76 2.81 -13.97
CA LYS A 144 -10.80 4.24 -14.29
C LYS A 144 -9.48 4.75 -14.86
N ILE A 145 -8.36 4.38 -14.23
CA ILE A 145 -7.03 4.78 -14.70
C ILE A 145 -6.77 4.23 -16.11
N GLN A 146 -7.14 2.98 -16.38
CA GLN A 146 -6.99 2.40 -17.71
C GLN A 146 -7.76 3.15 -18.77
N LYS A 147 -9.02 3.53 -18.47
CA LYS A 147 -9.85 4.30 -19.40
C LYS A 147 -9.25 5.67 -19.69
N GLU A 148 -8.79 6.37 -18.67
CA GLU A 148 -8.17 7.69 -18.81
C GLU A 148 -6.91 7.61 -19.68
N ARG A 149 -6.03 6.62 -19.45
CA ARG A 149 -4.82 6.45 -20.24
C ARG A 149 -5.11 6.07 -21.69
N LYS A 150 -6.10 5.22 -21.91
CA LYS A 150 -6.53 4.87 -23.26
C LYS A 150 -7.05 6.08 -24.01
N ASN A 151 -7.86 6.90 -23.35
CA ASN A 151 -8.38 8.13 -23.96
C ASN A 151 -7.27 9.14 -24.26
N ALA A 152 -6.33 9.33 -23.35
CA ALA A 152 -5.18 10.20 -23.54
C ALA A 152 -4.32 9.73 -24.72
N TRP A 153 -4.06 8.43 -24.83
CA TRP A 153 -3.31 7.88 -25.95
C TRP A 153 -4.02 8.09 -27.29
N GLN A 154 -5.33 7.91 -27.34
CA GLN A 154 -6.13 8.16 -28.54
C GLN A 154 -6.11 9.63 -28.93
N THR A 155 -6.17 10.53 -27.96
CA THR A 155 -6.09 11.98 -28.19
C THR A 155 -4.75 12.36 -28.76
N ASP A 156 -3.65 11.89 -28.18
CA ASP A 156 -2.30 12.14 -28.66
C ASP A 156 -2.09 11.61 -30.08
N TYR A 157 -2.59 10.42 -30.37
CA TYR A 157 -2.52 9.84 -31.70
C TYR A 157 -3.25 10.69 -32.74
N ARG A 158 -4.42 11.22 -32.37
CA ARG A 158 -5.18 12.12 -33.25
C ARG A 158 -4.47 13.43 -33.51
N MET A 159 -3.72 13.93 -32.54
CA MET A 159 -2.97 15.17 -32.68
C MET A 159 -1.75 15.05 -33.62
N VAL A 160 -1.21 13.86 -33.75
CA VAL A 160 -0.07 13.56 -34.62
C VAL A 160 -0.47 13.40 -36.09
N LEU A 161 -1.73 13.07 -36.33
CA LEU A 161 -2.29 12.95 -37.66
C LEU A 161 -2.79 14.30 -38.18
#